data_b11d6a0d822fa37f9f0dea23fb6a33b4
#
_entry.id   b11d6a0d822fa37f9f0dea23fb6a33b4
#
_cell.length_a   1.000
_cell.length_b   1.000
_cell.length_c   1.000
_cell.angle_alpha   90.00
_cell.angle_beta   90.00
_cell.angle_gamma   90.00
#
_symmetry.space_group_name_H-M   'P 1'
#
loop_
_entity.id
_entity.type
_entity.pdbx_description
1 polymer ?
#
loop_
_entity_poly.entity_id
_entity_poly.type
_entity_poly.pdbx_seq_one_letter_code
_entity_poly.pdbx_strand_id
1 'polypeptide(L)'
;MLKRLGRESLEEYSRDAGIISIRPAAVLLAEQEEDVVAALQEARESGLPMTPRGSGTSIPSQSVGRGLILLQSGGGIEVSGSTVKCRPAVIKADLNASLKLSGRWMPVDPSSYRACSVGGMVSNNSSGARTYKYGSTIDYVESLRVVLPEEGVKLLRPMRLEDALSEGGSTGKVARLLFENMDVVERERPSVTKNSSGYRIERVIHDGIFDLPKLFVGSEGTLGVVTEAEFRTVPVPGERKMVVLESSLQELDRIVSALRKVGPAAVELVDKSVFESTGRSRRISRFVRRGDQYLVFCEFDGTGQEVANALEAVQRSEIAQLDPVVLEEERDVAEAWDVRNETLVVAGEMKRGGRVPVPGVEDLVAPREKLGELIENVTDCFERRGLEFISYGHAGDSNLHMRPLLDPSSSADMRILRELMEECIERVLKMGGSMSGEHGDGMLRARFLKMQYRETYWIMKEIKQVYDPKWLLNPGVKIQPP
;
A
#
# COMPACT_ATOMS: atom_id res chain seq x y z
N MET A 1 -13.31 -4.52 -28.22
CA MET A 1 -13.20 -5.99 -28.46
C MET A 1 -11.98 -6.51 -27.71
N LEU A 2 -12.14 -7.55 -26.90
CA LEU A 2 -11.05 -8.18 -26.15
C LEU A 2 -9.90 -8.59 -27.08
N LYS A 3 -8.68 -8.13 -26.79
CA LYS A 3 -7.50 -8.42 -27.60
C LYS A 3 -6.58 -9.40 -26.87
N ARG A 4 -6.09 -10.43 -27.55
CA ARG A 4 -4.99 -11.27 -27.06
C ARG A 4 -3.67 -10.73 -27.60
N LEU A 5 -2.74 -10.39 -26.70
CA LEU A 5 -1.44 -9.85 -27.06
C LEU A 5 -0.50 -10.95 -27.62
N GLY A 6 0.51 -10.56 -28.37
CA GLY A 6 1.50 -11.47 -28.97
C GLY A 6 2.32 -12.25 -27.94
N ARG A 7 3.11 -13.24 -28.43
CA ARG A 7 3.91 -14.11 -27.55
C ARG A 7 5.01 -13.36 -26.78
N GLU A 8 5.50 -12.25 -27.30
CA GLU A 8 6.48 -11.35 -26.67
C GLU A 8 5.98 -10.80 -25.34
N SER A 9 4.67 -10.51 -25.25
CA SER A 9 4.05 -10.02 -24.01
C SER A 9 4.11 -11.01 -22.84
N LEU A 10 4.24 -12.33 -23.12
CA LEU A 10 4.31 -13.33 -22.06
C LEU A 10 5.54 -13.16 -21.18
N GLU A 11 6.67 -12.71 -21.74
CA GLU A 11 7.88 -12.44 -20.95
C GLU A 11 7.75 -11.11 -20.22
N GLU A 12 7.26 -10.08 -20.88
CA GLU A 12 7.04 -8.76 -20.29
C GLU A 12 6.14 -8.83 -19.05
N TYR A 13 5.02 -9.56 -19.15
CA TYR A 13 4.04 -9.69 -18.06
C TYR A 13 4.30 -10.88 -17.11
N SER A 14 5.45 -11.54 -17.23
CA SER A 14 5.88 -12.58 -16.28
C SER A 14 6.36 -12.04 -14.95
N ARG A 15 6.64 -10.74 -14.85
CA ARG A 15 7.20 -10.06 -13.67
C ARG A 15 6.40 -8.83 -13.30
N ASP A 16 6.45 -8.48 -12.04
CA ASP A 16 6.09 -7.16 -11.49
C ASP A 16 7.31 -6.55 -10.77
N ALA A 17 7.12 -5.61 -9.87
CA ALA A 17 8.22 -5.06 -9.08
C ALA A 17 8.71 -5.98 -7.95
N GLY A 18 8.09 -7.16 -7.80
CA GLY A 18 8.45 -8.17 -6.81
C GLY A 18 9.54 -9.14 -7.29
N ILE A 19 9.80 -10.15 -6.46
CA ILE A 19 10.86 -11.15 -6.70
C ILE A 19 10.37 -12.42 -7.40
N ILE A 20 9.05 -12.60 -7.56
CA ILE A 20 8.46 -13.79 -8.16
C ILE A 20 8.26 -13.54 -9.66
N SER A 21 8.73 -14.48 -10.48
CA SER A 21 8.49 -14.48 -11.92
C SER A 21 7.63 -15.67 -12.31
N ILE A 22 6.49 -15.41 -12.97
CA ILE A 22 5.56 -16.43 -13.42
C ILE A 22 5.15 -16.13 -14.85
N ARG A 23 5.51 -17.00 -15.80
CA ARG A 23 5.10 -16.84 -17.19
C ARG A 23 3.63 -17.18 -17.36
N PRO A 24 2.79 -16.24 -17.85
CA PRO A 24 1.37 -16.48 -18.06
C PRO A 24 1.09 -17.35 -19.28
N ALA A 25 -0.10 -17.96 -19.34
CA ALA A 25 -0.57 -18.68 -20.51
C ALA A 25 -0.97 -17.71 -21.64
N ALA A 26 -1.55 -16.55 -21.29
CA ALA A 26 -1.90 -15.49 -22.23
C ALA A 26 -2.02 -14.15 -21.54
N VAL A 27 -1.93 -13.07 -22.33
CA VAL A 27 -2.18 -11.69 -21.90
C VAL A 27 -3.34 -11.15 -22.72
N LEU A 28 -4.38 -10.69 -22.04
CA LEU A 28 -5.60 -10.13 -22.61
C LEU A 28 -5.67 -8.63 -22.33
N LEU A 29 -6.08 -7.85 -23.30
CA LEU A 29 -6.29 -6.41 -23.18
C LEU A 29 -7.75 -6.08 -23.40
N ALA A 30 -8.41 -5.55 -22.36
CA ALA A 30 -9.78 -5.07 -22.36
C ALA A 30 -9.82 -3.55 -22.55
N GLU A 31 -10.56 -3.08 -23.53
CA GLU A 31 -10.76 -1.65 -23.80
C GLU A 31 -12.09 -1.15 -23.24
N GLN A 32 -13.06 -2.03 -23.07
CA GLN A 32 -14.40 -1.75 -22.53
C GLN A 32 -14.76 -2.76 -21.44
N GLU A 33 -15.83 -2.47 -20.69
CA GLU A 33 -16.31 -3.35 -19.62
C GLU A 33 -16.78 -4.71 -20.16
N GLU A 34 -17.37 -4.72 -21.34
CA GLU A 34 -17.81 -5.95 -22.01
C GLU A 34 -16.63 -6.87 -22.35
N ASP A 35 -15.43 -6.30 -22.58
CA ASP A 35 -14.21 -7.10 -22.78
C ASP A 35 -13.76 -7.77 -21.48
N VAL A 36 -13.98 -7.13 -20.31
CA VAL A 36 -13.70 -7.74 -19.00
C VAL A 36 -14.66 -8.90 -18.75
N VAL A 37 -15.95 -8.74 -19.10
CA VAL A 37 -16.95 -9.82 -19.03
C VAL A 37 -16.53 -10.99 -19.92
N ALA A 38 -16.12 -10.71 -21.16
CA ALA A 38 -15.66 -11.73 -22.10
C ALA A 38 -14.39 -12.45 -21.60
N ALA A 39 -13.44 -11.72 -20.98
CA ALA A 39 -12.22 -12.31 -20.41
C ALA A 39 -12.55 -13.26 -19.24
N LEU A 40 -13.49 -12.88 -18.37
CA LEU A 40 -13.96 -13.77 -17.28
C LEU A 40 -14.66 -15.02 -17.83
N GLN A 41 -15.42 -14.88 -18.90
CA GLN A 41 -16.04 -16.03 -19.57
C GLN A 41 -14.97 -16.96 -20.17
N GLU A 42 -13.94 -16.40 -20.85
CA GLU A 42 -12.80 -17.17 -21.38
C GLU A 42 -12.07 -17.93 -20.26
N ALA A 43 -11.82 -17.27 -19.11
CA ALA A 43 -11.21 -17.90 -17.95
C ALA A 43 -12.04 -19.10 -17.44
N ARG A 44 -13.35 -18.92 -17.37
CA ARG A 44 -14.30 -19.96 -16.94
C ARG A 44 -14.33 -21.15 -17.91
N GLU A 45 -14.39 -20.90 -19.22
CA GLU A 45 -14.47 -21.92 -20.26
C GLU A 45 -13.16 -22.70 -20.41
N SER A 46 -12.02 -22.01 -20.30
CA SER A 46 -10.69 -22.64 -20.39
C SER A 46 -10.23 -23.30 -19.08
N GLY A 47 -10.89 -23.02 -17.95
CA GLY A 47 -10.44 -23.43 -16.63
C GLY A 47 -9.12 -22.79 -16.18
N LEU A 48 -8.66 -21.74 -16.87
CA LEU A 48 -7.44 -21.01 -16.51
C LEU A 48 -7.77 -19.91 -15.51
N PRO A 49 -6.97 -19.77 -14.43
CA PRO A 49 -7.14 -18.64 -13.53
C PRO A 49 -6.81 -17.32 -14.23
N MET A 50 -7.41 -16.24 -13.75
CA MET A 50 -7.18 -14.89 -14.27
C MET A 50 -6.62 -13.97 -13.20
N THR A 51 -5.57 -13.23 -13.55
CA THR A 51 -4.95 -12.19 -12.72
C THR A 51 -5.24 -10.82 -13.34
N PRO A 52 -6.14 -10.02 -12.75
CA PRO A 52 -6.27 -8.61 -13.12
C PRO A 52 -4.99 -7.86 -12.78
N ARG A 53 -4.47 -7.08 -13.73
CA ARG A 53 -3.20 -6.38 -13.57
C ARG A 53 -3.32 -4.90 -13.93
N GLY A 54 -2.89 -4.04 -13.02
CA GLY A 54 -2.62 -2.64 -13.26
C GLY A 54 -1.25 -2.43 -13.91
N SER A 55 -0.50 -1.44 -13.46
CA SER A 55 0.82 -1.11 -14.03
C SER A 55 1.96 -2.05 -13.62
N GLY A 56 1.71 -3.06 -12.76
CA GLY A 56 2.74 -4.01 -12.33
C GLY A 56 3.77 -3.43 -11.35
N THR A 57 3.43 -2.37 -10.63
CA THR A 57 4.29 -1.76 -9.59
C THR A 57 4.26 -2.50 -8.25
N SER A 58 3.58 -3.63 -8.19
CA SER A 58 3.37 -4.45 -6.99
C SER A 58 4.65 -5.15 -6.55
N ILE A 59 4.93 -5.12 -5.24
CA ILE A 59 6.12 -5.73 -4.63
C ILE A 59 5.87 -7.18 -4.17
N PRO A 60 4.73 -7.52 -3.50
CA PRO A 60 4.50 -8.90 -3.03
C PRO A 60 3.92 -9.83 -4.11
N SER A 61 4.07 -9.49 -5.39
CA SER A 61 3.76 -10.34 -6.55
C SER A 61 2.28 -10.75 -6.65
N GLN A 62 1.37 -9.80 -6.49
CA GLN A 62 -0.06 -9.99 -6.71
C GLN A 62 -0.51 -9.77 -8.16
N SER A 63 0.36 -9.26 -9.04
CA SER A 63 0.02 -8.94 -10.42
C SER A 63 0.65 -9.87 -11.46
N VAL A 64 1.14 -11.04 -11.03
CA VAL A 64 1.64 -12.11 -11.88
C VAL A 64 0.86 -13.40 -11.66
N GLY A 65 0.76 -14.26 -12.69
CA GLY A 65 -0.01 -15.50 -12.58
C GLY A 65 0.21 -16.45 -13.77
N ARG A 66 -0.08 -17.74 -13.57
CA ARG A 66 0.14 -18.79 -14.59
C ARG A 66 -0.90 -18.79 -15.71
N GLY A 67 -2.09 -18.26 -15.44
CA GLY A 67 -3.23 -18.29 -16.36
C GLY A 67 -3.28 -17.09 -17.29
N LEU A 68 -4.40 -16.41 -17.30
CA LEU A 68 -4.65 -15.22 -18.09
C LEU A 68 -4.27 -13.96 -17.29
N ILE A 69 -3.43 -13.12 -17.84
CA ILE A 69 -3.23 -11.76 -17.32
C ILE A 69 -4.23 -10.85 -18.01
N LEU A 70 -5.06 -10.16 -17.24
CA LEU A 70 -6.02 -9.20 -17.77
C LEU A 70 -5.53 -7.77 -17.54
N LEU A 71 -5.23 -7.08 -18.61
CA LEU A 71 -4.94 -5.65 -18.66
C LEU A 71 -6.20 -4.88 -19.02
N GLN A 72 -6.33 -3.68 -18.50
CA GLN A 72 -7.33 -2.72 -18.94
C GLN A 72 -6.64 -1.51 -19.53
N SER A 73 -7.22 -0.93 -20.60
CA SER A 73 -6.74 0.27 -21.24
C SER A 73 -7.83 1.34 -21.34
N GLY A 74 -7.44 2.49 -21.81
CA GLY A 74 -8.32 3.64 -21.97
C GLY A 74 -8.34 4.55 -20.73
N GLY A 75 -8.45 5.81 -20.99
CA GLY A 75 -8.64 6.89 -20.03
C GLY A 75 -10.11 7.25 -19.93
N GLY A 76 -10.45 7.96 -18.89
CA GLY A 76 -11.75 8.56 -18.65
C GLY A 76 -11.66 9.14 -17.24
N ILE A 77 -11.66 10.47 -17.14
CA ILE A 77 -11.63 11.21 -15.89
C ILE A 77 -12.79 12.20 -15.94
N GLU A 78 -13.76 12.03 -15.06
CA GLU A 78 -14.93 12.88 -14.95
C GLU A 78 -14.95 13.54 -13.57
N VAL A 79 -14.63 14.83 -13.50
CA VAL A 79 -14.61 15.60 -12.26
C VAL A 79 -16.00 16.21 -12.03
N SER A 80 -16.60 15.95 -10.88
CA SER A 80 -17.90 16.49 -10.47
C SER A 80 -17.85 17.02 -9.04
N GLY A 81 -17.72 18.33 -8.89
CA GLY A 81 -17.64 18.97 -7.59
C GLY A 81 -16.48 18.44 -6.74
N SER A 82 -16.81 17.73 -5.66
CA SER A 82 -15.83 17.13 -4.74
C SER A 82 -15.52 15.67 -5.04
N THR A 83 -16.04 15.09 -6.12
CA THR A 83 -15.78 13.72 -6.52
C THR A 83 -15.14 13.63 -7.90
N VAL A 84 -14.54 12.51 -8.18
CA VAL A 84 -14.00 12.16 -9.51
C VAL A 84 -14.28 10.71 -9.81
N LYS A 85 -14.79 10.45 -11.00
CA LYS A 85 -14.90 9.10 -11.57
C LYS A 85 -13.78 8.88 -12.55
N CYS A 86 -13.20 7.70 -12.53
CA CYS A 86 -12.19 7.35 -13.52
C CYS A 86 -12.12 5.84 -13.77
N ARG A 87 -11.58 5.51 -14.95
CA ARG A 87 -11.31 4.12 -15.33
C ARG A 87 -10.04 3.62 -14.64
N PRO A 88 -9.93 2.29 -14.39
CA PRO A 88 -8.82 1.71 -13.61
C PRO A 88 -7.45 1.85 -14.26
N ALA A 89 -7.37 2.05 -15.58
CA ALA A 89 -6.11 2.24 -16.30
C ALA A 89 -5.52 3.66 -16.16
N VAL A 90 -6.29 4.63 -15.66
CA VAL A 90 -5.81 6.00 -15.42
C VAL A 90 -4.62 5.98 -14.47
N ILE A 91 -3.55 6.67 -14.84
CA ILE A 91 -2.37 6.81 -13.99
C ILE A 91 -2.63 7.87 -12.91
N LYS A 92 -2.14 7.61 -11.70
CA LYS A 92 -2.36 8.50 -10.55
C LYS A 92 -1.90 9.93 -10.77
N ALA A 93 -0.76 10.11 -11.45
CA ALA A 93 -0.25 11.45 -11.80
C ALA A 93 -1.21 12.20 -12.72
N ASP A 94 -1.77 11.53 -13.74
CA ASP A 94 -2.71 12.12 -14.69
C ASP A 94 -4.04 12.49 -14.02
N LEU A 95 -4.51 11.64 -13.09
CA LEU A 95 -5.67 11.96 -12.25
C LEU A 95 -5.47 13.27 -11.50
N ASN A 96 -4.34 13.42 -10.80
CA ASN A 96 -4.05 14.64 -10.04
C ASN A 96 -3.79 15.86 -10.93
N ALA A 97 -3.20 15.69 -12.12
CA ALA A 97 -3.06 16.75 -13.09
C ALA A 97 -4.44 17.29 -13.54
N SER A 98 -5.39 16.40 -13.80
CA SER A 98 -6.77 16.78 -14.13
C SER A 98 -7.50 17.47 -12.98
N LEU A 99 -7.37 16.96 -11.76
CA LEU A 99 -8.00 17.53 -10.56
C LEU A 99 -7.45 18.91 -10.19
N LYS A 100 -6.16 19.15 -10.44
CA LYS A 100 -5.51 20.44 -10.15
C LYS A 100 -6.17 21.60 -10.88
N LEU A 101 -6.76 21.36 -12.06
CA LEU A 101 -7.50 22.38 -12.82
C LEU A 101 -8.73 22.91 -12.07
N SER A 102 -9.27 22.13 -11.15
CA SER A 102 -10.39 22.52 -10.26
C SER A 102 -9.94 22.85 -8.84
N GLY A 103 -8.64 23.06 -8.60
CA GLY A 103 -8.09 23.34 -7.26
C GLY A 103 -8.18 22.15 -6.30
N ARG A 104 -8.31 20.92 -6.81
CA ARG A 104 -8.49 19.70 -6.02
C ARG A 104 -7.41 18.67 -6.31
N TRP A 105 -7.29 17.69 -5.44
CA TRP A 105 -6.41 16.55 -5.62
C TRP A 105 -6.90 15.32 -4.86
N MET A 106 -6.40 14.16 -5.25
CA MET A 106 -6.51 12.89 -4.54
C MET A 106 -5.21 12.73 -3.73
N PRO A 107 -5.24 12.82 -2.38
CA PRO A 107 -4.02 12.98 -1.58
C PRO A 107 -3.23 11.70 -1.33
N VAL A 108 -3.78 10.54 -1.66
CA VAL A 108 -3.05 9.26 -1.56
C VAL A 108 -1.84 9.31 -2.51
N ASP A 109 -0.63 9.14 -1.97
CA ASP A 109 0.62 9.39 -2.66
C ASP A 109 1.63 8.22 -2.60
N PRO A 110 1.31 7.06 -3.19
CA PRO A 110 2.27 5.97 -3.26
C PRO A 110 3.54 6.41 -3.99
N SER A 111 4.70 5.88 -3.60
CA SER A 111 5.99 6.24 -4.22
C SER A 111 6.00 6.01 -5.74
N SER A 112 5.18 5.09 -6.22
CA SER A 112 4.98 4.79 -7.64
C SER A 112 3.95 5.68 -8.35
N TYR A 113 3.51 6.82 -7.79
CA TYR A 113 2.39 7.64 -8.29
C TYR A 113 2.48 8.04 -9.77
N ARG A 114 3.71 8.13 -10.33
CA ARG A 114 3.94 8.42 -11.75
C ARG A 114 3.68 7.24 -12.68
N ALA A 115 3.59 6.03 -12.13
CA ALA A 115 3.44 4.79 -12.88
C ALA A 115 2.22 3.97 -12.47
N CYS A 116 1.79 4.02 -11.20
CA CYS A 116 0.68 3.21 -10.71
C CYS A 116 -0.66 3.66 -11.31
N SER A 117 -1.48 2.67 -11.65
CA SER A 117 -2.84 2.89 -12.13
C SER A 117 -3.82 2.98 -10.95
N VAL A 118 -4.91 3.71 -11.16
CA VAL A 118 -6.00 3.86 -10.18
C VAL A 118 -6.59 2.50 -9.78
N GLY A 119 -6.80 1.59 -10.73
CA GLY A 119 -7.26 0.23 -10.42
C GLY A 119 -6.28 -0.56 -9.54
N GLY A 120 -4.97 -0.36 -9.75
CA GLY A 120 -3.93 -0.92 -8.87
C GLY A 120 -4.00 -0.31 -7.47
N MET A 121 -4.22 1.01 -7.35
CA MET A 121 -4.39 1.68 -6.05
C MET A 121 -5.59 1.15 -5.27
N VAL A 122 -6.73 0.98 -5.94
CA VAL A 122 -7.93 0.37 -5.31
C VAL A 122 -7.62 -1.06 -4.89
N SER A 123 -7.05 -1.86 -5.78
CA SER A 123 -6.78 -3.28 -5.51
C SER A 123 -5.82 -3.49 -4.32
N ASN A 124 -4.85 -2.60 -4.13
CA ASN A 124 -3.86 -2.72 -3.05
C ASN A 124 -4.22 -1.94 -1.77
N ASN A 125 -5.28 -1.14 -1.78
CA ASN A 125 -5.49 -0.11 -0.76
C ASN A 125 -4.24 0.77 -0.61
N SER A 126 -3.72 1.26 -1.73
CA SER A 126 -2.47 2.02 -1.75
C SER A 126 -2.52 3.21 -0.80
N SER A 127 -1.37 3.49 -0.22
CA SER A 127 -1.12 4.62 0.67
C SER A 127 0.25 5.22 0.37
N GLY A 128 0.82 6.04 1.24
CA GLY A 128 2.12 6.68 1.01
C GLY A 128 2.55 7.52 2.21
N ALA A 129 3.46 8.44 1.98
CA ALA A 129 4.06 9.28 3.02
C ALA A 129 3.04 10.14 3.78
N ARG A 130 2.00 10.62 3.08
CA ARG A 130 0.96 11.49 3.66
C ARG A 130 -0.23 10.74 4.25
N THR A 131 -0.13 9.42 4.36
CA THR A 131 -1.20 8.59 4.96
C THR A 131 -1.51 9.01 6.38
N TYR A 132 -0.52 9.49 7.11
CA TYR A 132 -0.68 9.96 8.48
C TYR A 132 -1.79 11.02 8.62
N LYS A 133 -1.87 11.98 7.70
CA LYS A 133 -2.90 13.04 7.69
C LYS A 133 -4.11 12.66 6.84
N TYR A 134 -3.89 12.07 5.70
CA TYR A 134 -4.92 11.93 4.67
C TYR A 134 -5.53 10.53 4.58
N GLY A 135 -4.95 9.53 5.22
CA GLY A 135 -5.42 8.15 5.08
C GLY A 135 -4.95 7.46 3.80
N SER A 136 -5.61 6.37 3.46
CA SER A 136 -5.29 5.50 2.33
C SER A 136 -6.43 5.48 1.30
N THR A 137 -6.31 4.69 0.24
CA THR A 137 -7.29 4.63 -0.85
C THR A 137 -8.71 4.31 -0.35
N ILE A 138 -8.85 3.42 0.64
CA ILE A 138 -10.15 3.03 1.23
C ILE A 138 -10.92 4.21 1.84
N ASP A 139 -10.23 5.26 2.26
CA ASP A 139 -10.84 6.44 2.86
C ASP A 139 -11.44 7.40 1.83
N TYR A 140 -11.18 7.17 0.54
CA TYR A 140 -11.60 8.06 -0.55
C TYR A 140 -12.56 7.40 -1.54
N VAL A 141 -12.64 6.07 -1.59
CA VAL A 141 -13.55 5.37 -2.50
C VAL A 141 -15.00 5.57 -2.07
N GLU A 142 -15.84 6.14 -2.96
CA GLU A 142 -17.27 6.36 -2.78
C GLU A 142 -18.10 5.27 -3.46
N SER A 143 -17.68 4.83 -4.66
CA SER A 143 -18.34 3.75 -5.38
C SER A 143 -17.37 3.01 -6.29
N LEU A 144 -17.66 1.74 -6.58
CA LEU A 144 -16.92 0.91 -7.52
C LEU A 144 -17.88 0.22 -8.49
N ARG A 145 -17.55 0.26 -9.77
CA ARG A 145 -18.15 -0.62 -10.76
C ARG A 145 -17.24 -1.82 -10.95
N VAL A 146 -17.79 -3.02 -10.79
CA VAL A 146 -17.00 -4.25 -10.79
C VAL A 146 -17.67 -5.32 -11.65
N VAL A 147 -16.86 -6.20 -12.25
CA VAL A 147 -17.34 -7.43 -12.89
C VAL A 147 -17.06 -8.60 -11.96
N LEU A 148 -18.12 -9.25 -11.50
CA LEU A 148 -18.06 -10.41 -10.61
C LEU A 148 -18.15 -11.71 -11.44
N PRO A 149 -17.42 -12.77 -11.06
CA PRO A 149 -17.42 -14.04 -11.81
C PRO A 149 -18.80 -14.64 -12.04
N GLU A 150 -19.68 -14.63 -11.05
CA GLU A 150 -21.00 -15.28 -11.13
C GLU A 150 -22.17 -14.32 -11.36
N GLU A 151 -22.03 -13.04 -10.98
CA GLU A 151 -23.15 -12.09 -11.02
C GLU A 151 -22.97 -10.99 -12.10
N GLY A 152 -21.88 -11.01 -12.87
CA GLY A 152 -21.62 -10.03 -13.92
C GLY A 152 -21.32 -8.64 -13.38
N VAL A 153 -21.75 -7.60 -14.11
CA VAL A 153 -21.49 -6.21 -13.78
C VAL A 153 -22.33 -5.75 -12.58
N LYS A 154 -21.68 -5.17 -11.58
CA LYS A 154 -22.32 -4.60 -10.38
C LYS A 154 -21.76 -3.21 -10.10
N LEU A 155 -22.65 -2.32 -9.67
CA LEU A 155 -22.27 -1.03 -9.06
C LEU A 155 -22.36 -1.18 -7.55
N LEU A 156 -21.22 -1.10 -6.89
CA LEU A 156 -21.09 -1.18 -5.43
C LEU A 156 -21.14 0.25 -4.86
N ARG A 157 -22.03 0.46 -3.88
CA ARG A 157 -22.19 1.70 -3.14
C ARG A 157 -22.49 1.41 -1.67
N PRO A 158 -22.20 2.32 -0.75
CA PRO A 158 -22.70 2.23 0.60
C PRO A 158 -24.23 2.17 0.61
N MET A 159 -24.81 1.36 1.50
CA MET A 159 -26.24 1.24 1.71
C MET A 159 -26.56 1.07 3.19
N ARG A 160 -27.81 1.19 3.60
CA ARG A 160 -28.22 0.89 4.97
C ARG A 160 -27.96 -0.60 5.26
N LEU A 161 -27.46 -0.88 6.46
CA LEU A 161 -27.18 -2.26 6.88
C LEU A 161 -28.46 -3.14 6.82
N GLU A 162 -29.60 -2.60 7.24
CA GLU A 162 -30.89 -3.31 7.19
C GLU A 162 -31.26 -3.74 5.77
N ASP A 163 -31.03 -2.85 4.79
CA ASP A 163 -31.29 -3.13 3.38
C ASP A 163 -30.33 -4.22 2.89
N ALA A 164 -29.04 -4.13 3.21
CA ALA A 164 -28.04 -5.13 2.85
C ALA A 164 -28.36 -6.52 3.44
N LEU A 165 -28.80 -6.59 4.70
CA LEU A 165 -29.17 -7.85 5.36
C LEU A 165 -30.38 -8.53 4.71
N SER A 166 -31.28 -7.75 4.12
CA SER A 166 -32.47 -8.25 3.41
C SER A 166 -32.20 -8.61 1.96
N GLU A 167 -31.06 -8.16 1.39
CA GLU A 167 -30.70 -8.46 0.00
C GLU A 167 -30.43 -9.95 -0.24
N GLY A 168 -30.66 -10.38 -1.50
CA GLY A 168 -30.23 -11.66 -2.03
C GLY A 168 -28.79 -11.66 -2.56
N GLY A 169 -28.38 -12.75 -3.20
CA GLY A 169 -27.08 -12.85 -3.87
C GLY A 169 -25.87 -12.72 -2.95
N SER A 170 -24.75 -12.29 -3.51
CA SER A 170 -23.48 -12.15 -2.77
C SER A 170 -23.54 -11.04 -1.73
N THR A 171 -24.19 -9.93 -2.01
CA THR A 171 -24.32 -8.77 -1.09
C THR A 171 -24.94 -9.18 0.23
N GLY A 172 -26.13 -9.77 0.21
CA GLY A 172 -26.82 -10.18 1.44
C GLY A 172 -26.11 -11.31 2.19
N LYS A 173 -25.48 -12.26 1.46
CA LYS A 173 -24.66 -13.31 2.12
C LYS A 173 -23.51 -12.73 2.91
N VAL A 174 -22.77 -11.79 2.30
CA VAL A 174 -21.61 -11.16 2.96
C VAL A 174 -22.06 -10.22 4.09
N ALA A 175 -23.17 -9.48 3.90
CA ALA A 175 -23.71 -8.62 4.95
C ALA A 175 -24.07 -9.44 6.21
N ARG A 176 -24.78 -10.53 6.07
CA ARG A 176 -25.13 -11.44 7.20
C ARG A 176 -23.88 -12.06 7.82
N LEU A 177 -22.97 -12.59 7.00
CA LEU A 177 -21.72 -13.18 7.50
C LEU A 177 -20.93 -12.19 8.35
N LEU A 178 -20.75 -10.94 7.90
CA LEU A 178 -20.03 -9.92 8.65
C LEU A 178 -20.79 -9.47 9.88
N PHE A 179 -22.10 -9.28 9.77
CA PHE A 179 -22.94 -8.84 10.89
C PHE A 179 -22.94 -9.88 12.05
N GLU A 180 -23.05 -11.16 11.73
CA GLU A 180 -23.04 -12.25 12.70
C GLU A 180 -21.67 -12.43 13.40
N ASN A 181 -20.58 -11.90 12.81
CA ASN A 181 -19.22 -12.09 13.29
C ASN A 181 -18.51 -10.76 13.66
N MET A 182 -19.25 -9.65 13.86
CA MET A 182 -18.66 -8.34 14.15
C MET A 182 -17.72 -8.34 15.35
N ASP A 183 -18.08 -9.06 16.42
CA ASP A 183 -17.26 -9.13 17.64
C ASP A 183 -15.90 -9.78 17.38
N VAL A 184 -15.85 -10.80 16.55
CA VAL A 184 -14.60 -11.49 16.16
C VAL A 184 -13.75 -10.55 15.29
N VAL A 185 -14.39 -9.89 14.32
CA VAL A 185 -13.73 -8.95 13.40
C VAL A 185 -13.08 -7.81 14.18
N GLU A 186 -13.79 -7.20 15.12
CA GLU A 186 -13.26 -6.08 15.92
C GLU A 186 -12.15 -6.54 16.88
N ARG A 187 -12.31 -7.71 17.51
CA ARG A 187 -11.31 -8.26 18.44
C ARG A 187 -9.97 -8.58 17.79
N GLU A 188 -9.98 -9.05 16.54
CA GLU A 188 -8.77 -9.45 15.82
C GLU A 188 -8.19 -8.36 14.90
N ARG A 189 -8.80 -7.20 14.87
CA ARG A 189 -8.32 -6.05 14.10
C ARG A 189 -6.93 -5.64 14.58
N PRO A 190 -5.93 -5.50 13.67
CA PRO A 190 -4.62 -4.94 14.03
C PRO A 190 -4.73 -3.53 14.60
N SER A 191 -4.00 -3.25 15.69
CA SER A 191 -4.00 -1.93 16.35
C SER A 191 -3.02 -0.97 15.70
N VAL A 192 -3.18 -0.73 14.39
CA VAL A 192 -2.29 0.10 13.56
C VAL A 192 -3.08 1.11 12.75
N THR A 193 -2.42 2.18 12.30
CA THR A 193 -3.02 3.21 11.46
C THR A 193 -3.06 2.84 9.98
N LYS A 194 -2.10 2.04 9.55
CA LYS A 194 -1.89 1.61 8.16
C LYS A 194 -2.00 0.10 8.09
N ASN A 195 -2.92 -0.43 7.28
CA ASN A 195 -3.06 -1.87 7.10
C ASN A 195 -3.61 -2.17 5.69
N SER A 196 -2.89 -2.95 4.91
CA SER A 196 -3.31 -3.48 3.62
C SER A 196 -3.31 -5.01 3.58
N SER A 197 -3.14 -5.64 4.74
CA SER A 197 -3.20 -7.09 4.89
C SER A 197 -4.64 -7.58 5.02
N GLY A 198 -4.95 -8.73 4.45
CA GLY A 198 -6.28 -9.34 4.44
C GLY A 198 -7.31 -8.51 3.64
N TYR A 199 -8.58 -8.88 3.77
CA TYR A 199 -9.67 -8.00 3.38
C TYR A 199 -10.00 -7.07 4.53
N ARG A 200 -10.28 -5.80 4.24
CA ARG A 200 -10.55 -4.77 5.25
C ARG A 200 -11.99 -4.89 5.79
N ILE A 201 -12.34 -6.10 6.27
CA ILE A 201 -13.70 -6.44 6.70
C ILE A 201 -14.20 -5.61 7.89
N GLU A 202 -13.29 -5.13 8.73
CA GLU A 202 -13.58 -4.23 9.85
C GLU A 202 -14.01 -2.82 9.42
N ARG A 203 -13.89 -2.50 8.12
CA ARG A 203 -14.25 -1.20 7.55
C ARG A 203 -15.60 -1.24 6.82
N VAL A 204 -16.20 -2.43 6.68
CA VAL A 204 -17.39 -2.63 5.84
C VAL A 204 -18.69 -2.27 6.56
N ILE A 205 -18.80 -2.55 7.86
CA ILE A 205 -19.99 -2.19 8.66
C ILE A 205 -19.60 -1.11 9.66
N HIS A 206 -20.22 0.05 9.56
CA HIS A 206 -20.03 1.16 10.50
C HIS A 206 -21.26 2.07 10.51
N ASP A 207 -21.63 2.59 11.67
CA ASP A 207 -22.71 3.58 11.84
C ASP A 207 -24.04 3.20 11.17
N GLY A 208 -24.37 1.91 11.15
CA GLY A 208 -25.60 1.39 10.51
C GLY A 208 -25.52 1.36 8.97
N ILE A 209 -24.34 1.56 8.40
CA ILE A 209 -24.05 1.48 6.96
C ILE A 209 -23.30 0.19 6.66
N PHE A 210 -23.64 -0.43 5.54
CA PHE A 210 -22.90 -1.48 4.88
C PHE A 210 -22.17 -0.88 3.67
N ASP A 211 -20.86 -0.64 3.82
CA ASP A 211 -19.99 0.02 2.82
C ASP A 211 -19.24 -1.05 2.01
N LEU A 212 -19.96 -1.67 1.08
CA LEU A 212 -19.45 -2.77 0.27
C LEU A 212 -18.24 -2.40 -0.60
N PRO A 213 -18.10 -1.19 -1.18
CA PRO A 213 -16.88 -0.75 -1.85
C PRO A 213 -15.61 -1.01 -1.04
N LYS A 214 -15.64 -0.80 0.28
CA LYS A 214 -14.46 -0.98 1.16
C LYS A 214 -13.96 -2.42 1.23
N LEU A 215 -14.82 -3.41 0.98
CA LEU A 215 -14.40 -4.80 0.90
C LEU A 215 -13.53 -5.08 -0.34
N PHE A 216 -13.79 -4.38 -1.44
CA PHE A 216 -13.04 -4.55 -2.69
C PHE A 216 -11.74 -3.75 -2.71
N VAL A 217 -11.65 -2.67 -1.91
CA VAL A 217 -10.39 -1.94 -1.71
C VAL A 217 -9.43 -2.81 -0.92
N GLY A 218 -8.26 -3.07 -1.50
CA GLY A 218 -7.27 -3.99 -0.95
C GLY A 218 -7.55 -5.47 -1.21
N SER A 219 -8.52 -5.81 -2.07
CA SER A 219 -8.81 -7.20 -2.42
C SER A 219 -7.79 -7.86 -3.37
N GLU A 220 -6.89 -7.09 -3.95
CA GLU A 220 -5.84 -7.56 -4.89
C GLU A 220 -6.40 -8.37 -6.07
N GLY A 221 -7.58 -7.97 -6.57
CA GLY A 221 -8.24 -8.61 -7.70
C GLY A 221 -8.73 -10.04 -7.43
N THR A 222 -8.92 -10.42 -6.17
CA THR A 222 -9.37 -11.76 -5.79
C THR A 222 -10.89 -11.89 -5.68
N LEU A 223 -11.65 -10.78 -5.58
CA LEU A 223 -13.11 -10.78 -5.40
C LEU A 223 -13.87 -10.39 -6.67
N GLY A 224 -13.25 -9.62 -7.54
CA GLY A 224 -13.83 -9.10 -8.77
C GLY A 224 -12.85 -8.23 -9.53
N VAL A 225 -13.24 -7.79 -10.73
CA VAL A 225 -12.45 -6.89 -11.57
C VAL A 225 -13.09 -5.51 -11.58
N VAL A 226 -12.38 -4.51 -11.06
CA VAL A 226 -12.84 -3.11 -11.06
C VAL A 226 -12.78 -2.55 -12.48
N THR A 227 -13.86 -1.93 -12.94
CA THR A 227 -13.97 -1.29 -14.27
C THR A 227 -14.19 0.22 -14.21
N GLU A 228 -14.63 0.75 -13.06
CA GLU A 228 -14.71 2.17 -12.77
C GLU A 228 -14.58 2.40 -11.25
N ALA A 229 -13.97 3.50 -10.86
CA ALA A 229 -13.91 3.93 -9.46
C ALA A 229 -14.31 5.41 -9.32
N GLU A 230 -15.10 5.71 -8.30
CA GLU A 230 -15.44 7.07 -7.90
C GLU A 230 -14.77 7.39 -6.56
N PHE A 231 -14.09 8.53 -6.51
CA PHE A 231 -13.37 8.97 -5.32
C PHE A 231 -13.83 10.33 -4.85
N ARG A 232 -13.87 10.50 -3.55
CA ARG A 232 -13.86 11.81 -2.92
C ARG A 232 -12.49 12.47 -3.12
N THR A 233 -12.45 13.78 -3.30
CA THR A 233 -11.24 14.58 -3.46
C THR A 233 -11.18 15.68 -2.41
N VAL A 234 -10.01 16.24 -2.17
CA VAL A 234 -9.82 17.35 -1.22
C VAL A 234 -9.23 18.58 -1.92
N PRO A 235 -9.36 19.78 -1.35
CA PRO A 235 -8.68 20.97 -1.87
C PRO A 235 -7.16 20.78 -1.85
N VAL A 236 -6.46 21.33 -2.85
CA VAL A 236 -5.00 21.42 -2.83
C VAL A 236 -4.57 22.31 -1.67
N PRO A 237 -3.64 21.89 -0.78
CA PRO A 237 -3.18 22.73 0.31
C PRO A 237 -2.51 24.01 -0.21
N GLY A 238 -2.76 25.13 0.46
CA GLY A 238 -2.26 26.45 0.05
C GLY A 238 -0.76 26.61 0.27
N GLU A 239 -0.23 26.01 1.36
CA GLU A 239 1.19 26.06 1.73
C GLU A 239 1.71 24.69 2.13
N ARG A 240 3.03 24.51 1.94
CA ARG A 240 3.80 23.37 2.44
C ARG A 240 5.13 23.85 2.97
N LYS A 241 5.47 23.39 4.16
CA LYS A 241 6.77 23.62 4.82
C LYS A 241 7.28 22.29 5.35
N MET A 242 8.59 22.21 5.62
CA MET A 242 9.18 20.99 6.14
C MET A 242 10.19 21.28 7.24
N VAL A 243 10.24 20.40 8.20
CA VAL A 243 11.28 20.34 9.21
C VAL A 243 12.07 19.06 9.03
N VAL A 244 13.40 19.17 8.95
CA VAL A 244 14.29 18.01 8.87
C VAL A 244 15.21 18.02 10.07
N LEU A 245 15.34 16.89 10.75
CA LEU A 245 16.21 16.74 11.92
C LEU A 245 16.85 15.36 11.99
N GLU A 246 17.91 15.25 12.75
CA GLU A 246 18.56 13.98 13.04
C GLU A 246 18.00 13.35 14.31
N SER A 247 18.03 12.01 14.36
CA SER A 247 17.63 11.22 15.52
C SER A 247 18.54 10.03 15.71
N SER A 248 18.86 9.72 16.96
CA SER A 248 19.30 8.38 17.35
C SER A 248 18.09 7.44 17.46
N LEU A 249 18.34 6.13 17.48
CA LEU A 249 17.26 5.14 17.66
C LEU A 249 16.56 5.34 19.02
N GLN A 250 17.33 5.65 20.09
CA GLN A 250 16.81 5.83 21.43
C GLN A 250 15.89 7.05 21.59
N GLU A 251 16.08 8.09 20.76
CA GLU A 251 15.26 9.30 20.79
C GLU A 251 14.06 9.24 19.84
N LEU A 252 14.05 8.28 18.91
CA LEU A 252 13.15 8.29 17.75
C LEU A 252 11.66 8.29 18.14
N ASP A 253 11.23 7.41 19.05
CA ASP A 253 9.82 7.36 19.47
C ASP A 253 9.38 8.65 20.14
N ARG A 254 10.24 9.26 20.95
CA ARG A 254 9.98 10.55 21.61
C ARG A 254 9.84 11.67 20.57
N ILE A 255 10.76 11.74 19.61
CA ILE A 255 10.77 12.75 18.55
C ILE A 255 9.53 12.62 17.67
N VAL A 256 9.25 11.42 17.18
CA VAL A 256 8.07 11.15 16.33
C VAL A 256 6.78 11.42 17.08
N SER A 257 6.70 11.06 18.37
CA SER A 257 5.54 11.39 19.21
C SER A 257 5.35 12.89 19.39
N ALA A 258 6.42 13.66 19.58
CA ALA A 258 6.34 15.11 19.66
C ALA A 258 5.90 15.76 18.34
N LEU A 259 6.44 15.29 17.21
CA LEU A 259 6.01 15.75 15.87
C LEU A 259 4.54 15.44 15.57
N ARG A 260 4.05 14.26 15.95
CA ARG A 260 2.64 13.90 15.78
C ARG A 260 1.67 14.87 16.46
N LYS A 261 2.04 15.42 17.62
CA LYS A 261 1.19 16.36 18.39
C LYS A 261 0.98 17.69 17.69
N VAL A 262 1.85 18.06 16.76
CA VAL A 262 1.74 19.33 16.02
C VAL A 262 1.06 19.19 14.66
N GLY A 263 0.48 18.02 14.36
CA GLY A 263 -0.39 17.78 13.20
C GLY A 263 0.32 17.80 11.85
N PRO A 264 1.40 17.03 11.66
CA PRO A 264 2.11 16.96 10.39
C PRO A 264 1.28 16.29 9.29
N ALA A 265 1.61 16.60 8.03
CA ALA A 265 1.08 15.90 6.87
C ALA A 265 1.81 14.57 6.64
N ALA A 266 3.11 14.54 6.87
CA ALA A 266 3.95 13.36 6.77
C ALA A 266 5.08 13.42 7.80
N VAL A 267 5.50 12.25 8.30
CA VAL A 267 6.73 12.06 9.08
C VAL A 267 7.46 10.86 8.53
N GLU A 268 8.60 11.11 7.88
CA GLU A 268 9.38 10.11 7.15
C GLU A 268 10.71 9.84 7.82
N LEU A 269 11.19 8.61 7.72
CA LEU A 269 12.47 8.16 8.28
C LEU A 269 13.39 7.66 7.17
N VAL A 270 14.68 8.04 7.28
CA VAL A 270 15.73 7.51 6.40
C VAL A 270 16.97 7.21 7.25
N ASP A 271 17.49 5.99 7.15
CA ASP A 271 18.82 5.65 7.67
C ASP A 271 19.89 6.24 6.76
N LYS A 272 20.77 7.07 7.32
CA LYS A 272 21.84 7.75 6.55
C LYS A 272 22.82 6.78 5.91
N SER A 273 22.97 5.57 6.45
CA SER A 273 23.85 4.54 5.90
C SER A 273 23.54 4.21 4.43
N VAL A 274 22.28 4.40 3.99
CA VAL A 274 21.87 4.25 2.58
C VAL A 274 22.65 5.19 1.66
N PHE A 275 22.81 6.46 2.06
CA PHE A 275 23.57 7.46 1.28
C PHE A 275 25.09 7.29 1.43
N GLU A 276 25.56 6.98 2.64
CA GLU A 276 26.98 6.79 2.94
C GLU A 276 27.55 5.60 2.15
N SER A 277 26.85 4.47 2.18
CA SER A 277 27.25 3.23 1.52
C SER A 277 27.29 3.31 -0.01
N THR A 278 26.63 4.30 -0.59
CA THR A 278 26.57 4.52 -2.05
C THR A 278 27.36 5.74 -2.51
N GLY A 279 28.12 6.39 -1.61
CA GLY A 279 28.93 7.58 -1.92
C GLY A 279 28.11 8.85 -2.16
N ARG A 280 26.84 8.88 -1.72
CA ARG A 280 25.92 10.00 -1.92
C ARG A 280 25.74 10.90 -0.69
N SER A 281 26.64 10.85 0.28
CA SER A 281 26.56 11.64 1.54
C SER A 281 26.40 13.15 1.31
N ARG A 282 26.88 13.68 0.17
CA ARG A 282 26.67 15.09 -0.20
C ARG A 282 25.19 15.46 -0.35
N ARG A 283 24.32 14.53 -0.73
CA ARG A 283 22.88 14.77 -0.92
C ARG A 283 22.19 15.11 0.39
N ILE A 284 22.66 14.56 1.50
CA ILE A 284 22.08 14.76 2.84
C ILE A 284 22.87 15.78 3.69
N SER A 285 24.05 16.26 3.24
CA SER A 285 24.97 17.08 4.05
C SER A 285 24.33 18.34 4.63
N ARG A 286 23.39 18.97 3.91
CA ARG A 286 22.68 20.16 4.38
C ARG A 286 21.74 19.89 5.57
N PHE A 287 21.37 18.65 5.82
CA PHE A 287 20.47 18.23 6.89
C PHE A 287 21.20 17.63 8.10
N VAL A 288 22.48 17.30 7.94
CA VAL A 288 23.31 16.71 9.02
C VAL A 288 23.82 17.80 9.91
N ARG A 289 23.58 17.72 11.23
CA ARG A 289 23.97 18.65 12.28
C ARG A 289 24.67 17.95 13.44
N ARG A 290 24.10 16.84 13.89
CA ARG A 290 24.51 16.13 15.12
C ARG A 290 25.32 14.87 14.84
N GLY A 291 25.18 14.28 13.66
CA GLY A 291 25.85 13.03 13.30
C GLY A 291 25.08 11.77 13.72
N ASP A 292 23.82 11.90 14.14
CA ASP A 292 22.97 10.76 14.50
C ASP A 292 22.64 9.88 13.29
N GLN A 293 22.17 8.65 13.51
CA GLN A 293 21.97 7.65 12.48
C GLN A 293 20.85 7.99 11.49
N TYR A 294 19.73 8.52 11.98
CA TYR A 294 18.54 8.73 11.18
C TYR A 294 18.31 10.19 10.81
N LEU A 295 17.70 10.41 9.62
CA LEU A 295 17.07 11.67 9.24
C LEU A 295 15.56 11.50 9.34
N VAL A 296 14.88 12.45 9.99
CA VAL A 296 13.43 12.56 10.09
C VAL A 296 12.98 13.76 9.29
N PHE A 297 12.13 13.55 8.27
CA PHE A 297 11.52 14.58 7.44
C PHE A 297 10.06 14.75 7.87
N CYS A 298 9.68 15.94 8.31
CA CYS A 298 8.35 16.24 8.81
C CYS A 298 7.72 17.35 7.97
N GLU A 299 6.74 17.02 7.13
CA GLU A 299 6.01 17.98 6.30
C GLU A 299 4.77 18.50 7.03
N PHE A 300 4.52 19.79 6.91
CA PHE A 300 3.29 20.47 7.30
C PHE A 300 2.65 21.06 6.07
N ASP A 301 1.33 20.85 5.90
CA ASP A 301 0.56 21.41 4.79
C ASP A 301 -0.83 21.87 5.24
N GLY A 302 -1.38 22.84 4.53
CA GLY A 302 -2.71 23.41 4.85
C GLY A 302 -2.83 24.85 4.37
N THR A 303 -3.61 25.64 5.11
CA THR A 303 -3.61 27.11 4.95
C THR A 303 -2.32 27.71 5.54
N GLY A 304 -1.95 28.93 5.11
CA GLY A 304 -0.77 29.59 5.66
C GLY A 304 -0.79 29.72 7.19
N GLN A 305 -1.98 29.97 7.77
CA GLN A 305 -2.12 30.07 9.22
C GLN A 305 -1.93 28.72 9.94
N GLU A 306 -2.46 27.62 9.37
CA GLU A 306 -2.28 26.27 9.94
C GLU A 306 -0.79 25.89 9.95
N VAL A 307 -0.10 26.11 8.83
CA VAL A 307 1.32 25.82 8.69
C VAL A 307 2.17 26.68 9.62
N ALA A 308 1.87 27.99 9.73
CA ALA A 308 2.57 28.89 10.66
C ALA A 308 2.41 28.44 12.11
N ASN A 309 1.18 28.08 12.53
CA ASN A 309 0.90 27.58 13.87
C ASN A 309 1.65 26.27 14.17
N ALA A 310 1.75 25.37 13.19
CA ALA A 310 2.47 24.12 13.34
C ALA A 310 3.98 24.37 13.53
N LEU A 311 4.59 25.24 12.73
CA LEU A 311 6.01 25.61 12.88
C LEU A 311 6.29 26.30 14.22
N GLU A 312 5.41 27.22 14.68
CA GLU A 312 5.52 27.84 15.99
C GLU A 312 5.43 26.79 17.12
N ALA A 313 4.55 25.80 17.00
CA ALA A 313 4.45 24.70 17.94
C ALA A 313 5.72 23.83 17.97
N VAL A 314 6.35 23.59 16.82
CA VAL A 314 7.66 22.92 16.75
C VAL A 314 8.71 23.74 17.48
N GLN A 315 8.78 25.05 17.26
CA GLN A 315 9.74 25.94 17.92
C GLN A 315 9.57 26.01 19.44
N ARG A 316 8.35 25.83 19.95
CA ARG A 316 8.05 25.80 21.39
C ARG A 316 8.21 24.41 22.01
N SER A 317 8.40 23.39 21.22
CA SER A 317 8.56 22.01 21.66
C SER A 317 10.01 21.64 21.94
N GLU A 318 10.21 20.47 22.51
CA GLU A 318 11.54 19.87 22.69
C GLU A 318 12.29 19.64 21.35
N ILE A 319 11.59 19.60 20.21
CA ILE A 319 12.18 19.45 18.87
C ILE A 319 13.13 20.64 18.56
N ALA A 320 12.83 21.84 19.04
CA ALA A 320 13.68 23.02 18.81
C ALA A 320 15.12 22.85 19.38
N GLN A 321 15.29 22.02 20.40
CA GLN A 321 16.60 21.76 21.03
C GLN A 321 17.47 20.79 20.21
N LEU A 322 16.89 20.15 19.19
CA LEU A 322 17.58 19.19 18.32
C LEU A 322 18.19 19.83 17.07
N ASP A 323 18.24 21.16 17.01
CA ASP A 323 18.76 21.94 15.88
C ASP A 323 18.13 21.56 14.53
N PRO A 324 16.77 21.61 14.41
CA PRO A 324 16.09 21.23 13.20
C PRO A 324 16.35 22.19 12.04
N VAL A 325 16.47 21.68 10.83
CA VAL A 325 16.50 22.47 9.60
C VAL A 325 15.07 22.76 9.17
N VAL A 326 14.66 24.05 9.21
CA VAL A 326 13.33 24.49 8.76
C VAL A 326 13.41 24.91 7.29
N LEU A 327 12.57 24.33 6.45
CA LEU A 327 12.49 24.60 5.01
C LEU A 327 11.17 25.32 4.73
N GLU A 328 11.26 26.60 4.39
CA GLU A 328 10.10 27.47 4.19
C GLU A 328 9.75 27.65 2.70
N GLU A 329 10.76 27.57 1.83
CA GLU A 329 10.58 27.75 0.40
C GLU A 329 10.13 26.46 -0.29
N GLU A 330 9.16 26.55 -1.19
CA GLU A 330 8.62 25.37 -1.91
C GLU A 330 9.72 24.56 -2.62
N ARG A 331 10.72 25.27 -3.19
CA ARG A 331 11.87 24.64 -3.83
C ARG A 331 12.68 23.77 -2.86
N ASP A 332 12.91 24.26 -1.64
CA ASP A 332 13.69 23.53 -0.64
C ASP A 332 12.94 22.32 -0.11
N VAL A 333 11.61 22.44 0.06
CA VAL A 333 10.73 21.32 0.42
C VAL A 333 10.73 20.26 -0.69
N ALA A 334 10.65 20.67 -1.96
CA ALA A 334 10.71 19.76 -3.08
C ALA A 334 12.07 19.02 -3.14
N GLU A 335 13.19 19.73 -2.92
CA GLU A 335 14.52 19.11 -2.88
C GLU A 335 14.66 18.11 -1.73
N ALA A 336 14.10 18.41 -0.55
CA ALA A 336 14.08 17.46 0.58
C ALA A 336 13.29 16.19 0.25
N TRP A 337 12.15 16.32 -0.42
CA TRP A 337 11.38 15.17 -0.94
C TRP A 337 12.16 14.39 -1.99
N ASP A 338 12.89 15.05 -2.89
CA ASP A 338 13.74 14.37 -3.86
C ASP A 338 14.83 13.54 -3.16
N VAL A 339 15.47 14.09 -2.13
CA VAL A 339 16.44 13.35 -1.30
C VAL A 339 15.78 12.15 -0.63
N ARG A 340 14.62 12.34 0.02
CA ARG A 340 13.91 11.22 0.65
C ARG A 340 13.52 10.14 -0.37
N ASN A 341 13.03 10.51 -1.54
CA ASN A 341 12.62 9.59 -2.59
C ASN A 341 13.80 8.91 -3.30
N GLU A 342 14.96 9.58 -3.36
CA GLU A 342 16.21 9.01 -3.88
C GLU A 342 16.63 7.74 -3.11
N THR A 343 16.23 7.62 -1.83
CA THR A 343 16.46 6.41 -1.03
C THR A 343 15.96 5.14 -1.72
N LEU A 344 14.80 5.23 -2.38
CA LEU A 344 14.22 4.09 -3.12
C LEU A 344 15.05 3.73 -4.36
N VAL A 345 15.53 4.74 -5.09
CA VAL A 345 16.36 4.57 -6.29
C VAL A 345 17.71 3.96 -5.89
N VAL A 346 18.32 4.54 -4.87
CA VAL A 346 19.61 4.08 -4.31
C VAL A 346 19.51 2.63 -3.83
N ALA A 347 18.43 2.31 -3.13
CA ALA A 347 18.17 0.94 -2.70
C ALA A 347 18.07 -0.03 -3.89
N GLY A 348 17.43 0.38 -5.00
CA GLY A 348 17.32 -0.43 -6.22
C GLY A 348 18.64 -0.62 -6.97
N GLU A 349 19.55 0.35 -6.89
CA GLU A 349 20.85 0.34 -7.55
C GLU A 349 21.98 -0.30 -6.71
N MET A 350 21.76 -0.46 -5.41
CA MET A 350 22.75 -0.97 -4.48
C MET A 350 23.11 -2.42 -4.79
N LYS A 351 24.40 -2.67 -5.06
CA LYS A 351 24.95 -4.00 -5.29
C LYS A 351 26.24 -4.16 -4.49
N ARG A 352 26.32 -5.20 -3.66
CA ARG A 352 27.53 -5.56 -2.91
C ARG A 352 27.82 -7.06 -3.06
N GLY A 353 28.91 -7.41 -3.72
CA GLY A 353 29.31 -8.80 -3.91
C GLY A 353 28.23 -9.68 -4.57
N GLY A 354 27.44 -9.13 -5.51
CA GLY A 354 26.32 -9.83 -6.15
C GLY A 354 24.99 -9.77 -5.37
N ARG A 355 24.99 -9.29 -4.14
CA ARG A 355 23.79 -9.11 -3.32
C ARG A 355 23.12 -7.76 -3.56
N VAL A 356 21.79 -7.72 -3.44
CA VAL A 356 20.94 -6.53 -3.61
C VAL A 356 19.94 -6.45 -2.46
N PRO A 357 19.37 -5.27 -2.16
CA PRO A 357 18.29 -5.15 -1.20
C PRO A 357 17.04 -5.89 -1.69
N VAL A 358 16.73 -7.03 -1.09
CA VAL A 358 15.62 -7.89 -1.52
C VAL A 358 14.36 -7.56 -0.71
N PRO A 359 13.20 -7.29 -1.37
CA PRO A 359 11.95 -7.10 -0.67
C PRO A 359 11.43 -8.42 -0.08
N GLY A 360 10.72 -8.33 1.03
CA GLY A 360 10.13 -9.49 1.74
C GLY A 360 9.79 -9.14 3.18
N VAL A 361 10.78 -8.73 3.96
CA VAL A 361 10.59 -8.29 5.35
C VAL A 361 10.06 -6.85 5.44
N GLU A 362 10.13 -6.10 4.37
CA GLU A 362 9.65 -4.72 4.29
C GLU A 362 8.14 -4.57 4.52
N ASP A 363 7.65 -3.34 4.77
CA ASP A 363 6.24 -2.97 4.92
C ASP A 363 5.59 -3.40 6.24
N LEU A 364 6.40 -3.70 7.25
CA LEU A 364 5.93 -4.02 8.59
C LEU A 364 5.40 -2.76 9.29
N VAL A 365 4.32 -2.89 10.05
CA VAL A 365 3.69 -1.78 10.78
C VAL A 365 3.54 -2.16 12.25
N ALA A 366 4.00 -1.30 13.15
CA ALA A 366 3.77 -1.44 14.59
C ALA A 366 2.71 -0.43 15.10
N PRO A 367 2.16 -0.63 16.30
CA PRO A 367 1.44 0.43 17.00
C PRO A 367 2.29 1.71 17.08
N ARG A 368 1.61 2.87 17.06
CA ARG A 368 2.28 4.19 16.89
C ARG A 368 3.42 4.46 17.86
N GLU A 369 3.31 3.98 19.09
CA GLU A 369 4.28 4.21 20.16
C GLU A 369 5.47 3.24 20.13
N LYS A 370 5.54 2.34 19.15
CA LYS A 370 6.50 1.22 19.12
C LYS A 370 7.38 1.22 17.87
N LEU A 371 7.66 2.40 17.29
CA LEU A 371 8.53 2.49 16.11
C LEU A 371 9.96 2.03 16.43
N GLY A 372 10.54 2.50 17.54
CA GLY A 372 11.87 2.10 17.99
C GLY A 372 11.93 0.59 18.28
N GLU A 373 10.94 0.04 19.02
CA GLU A 373 10.85 -1.39 19.28
C GLU A 373 10.74 -2.20 17.99
N LEU A 374 10.02 -1.70 16.96
CA LEU A 374 9.93 -2.34 15.65
C LEU A 374 11.31 -2.40 14.97
N ILE A 375 12.04 -1.27 14.95
CA ILE A 375 13.38 -1.20 14.36
C ILE A 375 14.32 -2.18 15.06
N GLU A 376 14.38 -2.16 16.40
CA GLU A 376 15.22 -3.05 17.19
C GLU A 376 14.91 -4.54 16.92
N ASN A 377 13.64 -4.91 16.92
CA ASN A 377 13.21 -6.29 16.68
C ASN A 377 13.62 -6.81 15.30
N VAL A 378 13.47 -5.99 14.26
CA VAL A 378 13.81 -6.39 12.88
C VAL A 378 15.33 -6.37 12.67
N THR A 379 16.02 -5.36 13.21
CA THR A 379 17.49 -5.27 13.18
C THR A 379 18.14 -6.49 13.84
N ASP A 380 17.68 -6.89 15.03
CA ASP A 380 18.17 -8.10 15.71
C ASP A 380 18.02 -9.36 14.84
N CYS A 381 16.91 -9.50 14.10
CA CYS A 381 16.74 -10.63 13.17
C CYS A 381 17.81 -10.66 12.06
N PHE A 382 18.23 -9.50 11.57
CA PHE A 382 19.24 -9.39 10.51
C PHE A 382 20.66 -9.57 11.06
N GLU A 383 20.98 -8.90 12.16
CA GLU A 383 22.31 -8.91 12.77
C GLU A 383 22.72 -10.32 13.26
N ARG A 384 21.80 -11.07 13.86
CA ARG A 384 22.04 -12.46 14.27
C ARG A 384 22.39 -13.39 13.12
N ARG A 385 22.06 -12.99 11.88
CA ARG A 385 22.40 -13.74 10.64
C ARG A 385 23.57 -13.10 9.88
N GLY A 386 24.19 -12.04 10.45
CA GLY A 386 25.28 -11.32 9.79
C GLY A 386 24.88 -10.65 8.47
N LEU A 387 23.60 -10.22 8.37
CA LEU A 387 23.08 -9.61 7.14
C LEU A 387 23.20 -8.08 7.20
N GLU A 388 23.73 -7.50 6.13
CA GLU A 388 23.60 -6.07 5.87
C GLU A 388 22.15 -5.79 5.39
N PHE A 389 21.65 -4.60 5.68
CA PHE A 389 20.30 -4.17 5.29
C PHE A 389 20.22 -2.67 5.05
N ILE A 390 19.14 -2.21 4.45
CA ILE A 390 18.76 -0.81 4.36
C ILE A 390 17.45 -0.59 5.12
N SER A 391 17.27 0.61 5.69
CA SER A 391 16.09 0.99 6.46
C SER A 391 15.60 2.38 6.08
N TYR A 392 14.30 2.50 5.80
CA TYR A 392 13.58 3.75 5.58
C TYR A 392 12.09 3.50 5.83
N GLY A 393 11.28 4.55 5.91
CA GLY A 393 9.83 4.34 6.06
C GLY A 393 9.04 5.55 6.51
N HIS A 394 7.79 5.28 6.82
CA HIS A 394 6.78 6.25 7.23
C HIS A 394 6.69 6.27 8.76
N ALA A 395 7.56 7.05 9.40
CA ALA A 395 7.66 7.12 10.87
C ALA A 395 6.34 7.60 11.51
N GLY A 396 5.59 8.48 10.83
CA GLY A 396 4.28 8.93 11.28
C GLY A 396 3.29 7.79 11.54
N ASP A 397 3.36 6.73 10.75
CA ASP A 397 2.51 5.54 10.81
C ASP A 397 3.18 4.34 11.48
N SER A 398 4.43 4.46 11.93
CA SER A 398 5.27 3.34 12.38
C SER A 398 5.35 2.20 11.35
N ASN A 399 5.44 2.55 10.06
CA ASN A 399 5.54 1.64 8.93
C ASN A 399 6.96 1.69 8.34
N LEU A 400 7.65 0.55 8.32
CA LEU A 400 9.05 0.45 7.93
C LEU A 400 9.26 -0.44 6.71
N HIS A 401 10.22 -0.01 5.89
CA HIS A 401 10.76 -0.79 4.79
C HIS A 401 12.21 -1.15 5.09
N MET A 402 12.44 -2.37 5.58
CA MET A 402 13.76 -2.89 5.87
C MET A 402 14.08 -4.04 4.93
N ARG A 403 15.15 -3.92 4.14
CA ARG A 403 15.50 -4.89 3.11
C ARG A 403 16.90 -5.46 3.35
N PRO A 404 17.03 -6.78 3.59
CA PRO A 404 18.33 -7.42 3.68
C PRO A 404 19.01 -7.46 2.32
N LEU A 405 20.35 -7.39 2.30
CA LEU A 405 21.16 -7.60 1.11
C LEU A 405 21.36 -9.10 0.89
N LEU A 406 20.70 -9.64 -0.14
CA LEU A 406 20.70 -11.05 -0.50
C LEU A 406 20.89 -11.21 -2.01
N ASP A 407 21.32 -12.39 -2.45
CA ASP A 407 21.36 -12.79 -3.85
C ASP A 407 20.02 -13.48 -4.23
N PRO A 408 19.14 -12.83 -5.01
CA PRO A 408 17.87 -13.44 -5.40
C PRO A 408 18.00 -14.67 -6.29
N SER A 409 19.18 -14.94 -6.87
CA SER A 409 19.47 -16.15 -7.64
C SER A 409 19.93 -17.33 -6.76
N SER A 410 20.34 -17.06 -5.51
CA SER A 410 20.78 -18.05 -4.54
C SER A 410 19.61 -18.70 -3.81
N SER A 411 19.44 -20.01 -3.99
CA SER A 411 18.41 -20.76 -3.25
C SER A 411 18.63 -20.74 -1.72
N ALA A 412 19.87 -20.60 -1.27
CA ALA A 412 20.23 -20.48 0.13
C ALA A 412 19.78 -19.13 0.69
N ASP A 413 20.07 -18.01 0.00
CA ASP A 413 19.66 -16.67 0.39
C ASP A 413 18.13 -16.53 0.36
N MET A 414 17.45 -17.14 -0.62
CA MET A 414 15.99 -17.16 -0.66
C MET A 414 15.34 -18.01 0.45
N ARG A 415 16.05 -18.97 1.01
CA ARG A 415 15.62 -19.69 2.22
C ARG A 415 15.76 -18.80 3.45
N ILE A 416 16.89 -18.13 3.60
CA ILE A 416 17.12 -17.15 4.65
C ILE A 416 16.04 -16.08 4.63
N LEU A 417 15.68 -15.55 3.47
CA LEU A 417 14.60 -14.56 3.33
C LEU A 417 13.27 -15.09 3.86
N ARG A 418 12.91 -16.34 3.55
CA ARG A 418 11.65 -16.95 4.05
C ARG A 418 11.61 -17.09 5.56
N GLU A 419 12.73 -17.51 6.16
CA GLU A 419 12.88 -17.63 7.62
C GLU A 419 12.84 -16.27 8.30
N LEU A 420 13.49 -15.26 7.71
CA LEU A 420 13.42 -13.86 8.19
C LEU A 420 12.00 -13.31 8.16
N MET A 421 11.29 -13.52 7.05
CA MET A 421 9.91 -13.07 6.93
C MET A 421 9.03 -13.67 8.04
N GLU A 422 9.15 -14.97 8.28
CA GLU A 422 8.37 -15.66 9.30
C GLU A 422 8.68 -15.09 10.69
N GLU A 423 9.97 -14.99 11.06
CA GLU A 423 10.39 -14.48 12.36
C GLU A 423 9.99 -13.01 12.57
N CYS A 424 10.24 -12.13 11.59
CA CYS A 424 9.92 -10.71 11.71
C CYS A 424 8.41 -10.47 11.79
N ILE A 425 7.62 -11.20 10.99
CA ILE A 425 6.15 -11.14 11.04
C ILE A 425 5.65 -11.60 12.42
N GLU A 426 6.13 -12.73 12.94
CA GLU A 426 5.75 -13.20 14.29
C GLU A 426 6.02 -12.14 15.38
N ARG A 427 7.19 -11.49 15.33
CA ARG A 427 7.55 -10.44 16.29
C ARG A 427 6.61 -9.24 16.21
N VAL A 428 6.34 -8.78 14.99
CA VAL A 428 5.44 -7.63 14.75
C VAL A 428 4.01 -7.94 15.19
N LEU A 429 3.49 -9.14 14.90
CA LEU A 429 2.17 -9.55 15.34
C LEU A 429 2.06 -9.65 16.88
N LYS A 430 3.11 -10.10 17.58
CA LYS A 430 3.17 -10.08 19.06
C LYS A 430 3.15 -8.67 19.64
N MET A 431 3.63 -7.67 18.88
CA MET A 431 3.54 -6.25 19.25
C MET A 431 2.14 -5.66 19.04
N GLY A 432 1.21 -6.37 18.39
CA GLY A 432 -0.11 -5.88 17.96
C GLY A 432 -0.08 -5.19 16.59
N GLY A 433 0.98 -5.41 15.82
CA GLY A 433 1.22 -4.81 14.50
C GLY A 433 0.54 -5.54 13.34
N SER A 434 0.94 -5.18 12.12
CA SER A 434 0.51 -5.80 10.87
C SER A 434 1.72 -6.11 9.97
N MET A 435 1.59 -7.20 9.20
CA MET A 435 2.64 -7.62 8.27
C MET A 435 2.68 -6.81 6.97
N SER A 436 1.69 -5.96 6.69
CA SER A 436 1.66 -5.11 5.51
C SER A 436 0.88 -3.82 5.77
N GLY A 437 1.56 -2.69 5.63
CA GLY A 437 0.97 -1.36 5.73
C GLY A 437 0.33 -0.89 4.43
N GLU A 438 1.02 -1.07 3.30
CA GLU A 438 0.62 -0.49 2.02
C GLU A 438 0.81 -1.39 0.79
N HIS A 439 1.76 -2.35 0.81
CA HIS A 439 2.05 -3.16 -0.37
C HIS A 439 1.06 -4.30 -0.60
N GLY A 440 0.31 -4.71 0.43
CA GLY A 440 -0.59 -5.84 0.39
C GLY A 440 0.11 -7.17 0.67
N ASP A 441 -0.63 -8.27 0.53
CA ASP A 441 -0.12 -9.59 0.87
C ASP A 441 0.51 -10.32 -0.33
N GLY A 442 -0.11 -10.20 -1.49
CA GLY A 442 0.31 -10.89 -2.69
C GLY A 442 0.44 -12.40 -2.49
N MET A 443 1.29 -13.01 -3.31
CA MET A 443 1.69 -14.41 -3.13
C MET A 443 2.73 -14.56 -2.01
N LEU A 444 3.49 -13.49 -1.74
CA LEU A 444 4.64 -13.53 -0.85
C LEU A 444 4.23 -13.69 0.63
N ARG A 445 3.15 -13.01 1.03
CA ARG A 445 2.66 -12.96 2.43
C ARG A 445 1.40 -13.77 2.68
N ALA A 446 0.69 -14.24 1.62
CA ALA A 446 -0.59 -14.96 1.77
C ALA A 446 -0.56 -16.13 2.77
N ARG A 447 0.57 -16.84 2.88
CA ARG A 447 0.75 -17.95 3.83
C ARG A 447 0.69 -17.53 5.31
N PHE A 448 0.97 -16.26 5.61
CA PHE A 448 1.01 -15.73 6.97
C PHE A 448 -0.32 -15.12 7.43
N LEU A 449 -1.32 -15.00 6.55
CA LEU A 449 -2.62 -14.41 6.88
C LEU A 449 -3.32 -15.14 8.05
N LYS A 450 -3.23 -16.47 8.12
CA LYS A 450 -3.77 -17.24 9.26
C LYS A 450 -3.10 -16.88 10.58
N MET A 451 -1.82 -16.48 10.56
CA MET A 451 -1.09 -16.07 11.75
C MET A 451 -1.62 -14.72 12.25
N GLN A 452 -1.90 -13.78 11.33
CA GLN A 452 -2.39 -12.45 11.69
C GLN A 452 -3.86 -12.44 12.09
N TYR A 453 -4.73 -13.14 11.34
CA TYR A 453 -6.18 -13.00 11.45
C TYR A 453 -6.91 -14.20 12.08
N ARG A 454 -6.24 -15.28 12.39
CA ARG A 454 -6.79 -16.43 13.13
C ARG A 454 -8.22 -16.81 12.70
N GLU A 455 -9.25 -16.47 13.52
CA GLU A 455 -10.66 -16.74 13.24
C GLU A 455 -11.19 -15.93 12.07
N THR A 456 -10.84 -14.64 11.97
CA THR A 456 -11.27 -13.79 10.86
C THR A 456 -10.71 -14.21 9.50
N TYR A 457 -9.62 -14.99 9.45
CA TYR A 457 -9.16 -15.62 8.21
C TYR A 457 -10.23 -16.51 7.56
N TRP A 458 -11.01 -17.22 8.35
CA TRP A 458 -12.08 -18.07 7.83
C TRP A 458 -13.24 -17.26 7.28
N ILE A 459 -13.58 -16.14 7.92
CA ILE A 459 -14.57 -15.17 7.40
C ILE A 459 -14.12 -14.64 6.03
N MET A 460 -12.85 -14.25 5.91
CA MET A 460 -12.28 -13.80 4.63
C MET A 460 -12.33 -14.91 3.56
N LYS A 461 -12.09 -16.16 3.94
CA LYS A 461 -12.17 -17.31 3.04
C LYS A 461 -13.61 -17.56 2.55
N GLU A 462 -14.60 -17.45 3.43
CA GLU A 462 -16.02 -17.53 3.06
C GLU A 462 -16.42 -16.39 2.12
N ILE A 463 -15.96 -15.15 2.36
CA ILE A 463 -16.18 -14.03 1.46
C ILE A 463 -15.60 -14.32 0.06
N LYS A 464 -14.37 -14.83 0.00
CA LYS A 464 -13.76 -15.26 -1.27
C LYS A 464 -14.61 -16.31 -1.96
N GLN A 465 -15.10 -17.31 -1.23
CA GLN A 465 -15.96 -18.38 -1.76
C GLN A 465 -17.31 -17.85 -2.27
N VAL A 466 -17.87 -16.81 -1.65
CA VAL A 466 -19.12 -16.17 -2.10
C VAL A 466 -18.93 -15.47 -3.44
N TYR A 467 -17.83 -14.72 -3.63
CA TYR A 467 -17.60 -13.93 -4.85
C TYR A 467 -16.94 -14.73 -5.98
N ASP A 468 -16.08 -15.69 -5.64
CA ASP A 468 -15.34 -16.48 -6.62
C ASP A 468 -15.30 -17.97 -6.21
N PRO A 469 -16.44 -18.67 -6.30
CA PRO A 469 -16.56 -20.07 -5.86
C PRO A 469 -15.67 -21.04 -6.65
N LYS A 470 -15.24 -20.67 -7.84
CA LYS A 470 -14.37 -21.48 -8.70
C LYS A 470 -12.88 -21.15 -8.58
N TRP A 471 -12.53 -20.20 -7.72
CA TRP A 471 -11.12 -19.75 -7.52
C TRP A 471 -10.46 -19.33 -8.83
N LEU A 472 -11.20 -18.67 -9.71
CA LEU A 472 -10.69 -18.18 -11.00
C LEU A 472 -9.83 -16.92 -10.84
N LEU A 473 -10.19 -16.05 -9.88
CA LEU A 473 -9.56 -14.75 -9.70
C LEU A 473 -8.35 -14.85 -8.78
N ASN A 474 -7.19 -14.60 -9.34
CA ASN A 474 -5.90 -14.42 -8.65
C ASN A 474 -5.61 -15.44 -7.53
N PRO A 475 -5.68 -16.75 -7.81
CA PRO A 475 -5.53 -17.78 -6.80
C PRO A 475 -4.12 -17.78 -6.18
N GLY A 476 -4.03 -17.97 -4.86
CA GLY A 476 -2.78 -17.94 -4.11
C GLY A 476 -2.37 -16.54 -3.64
N VAL A 477 -3.08 -15.51 -4.07
CA VAL A 477 -2.97 -14.15 -3.55
C VAL A 477 -3.95 -14.00 -2.37
N LYS A 478 -3.51 -13.42 -1.26
CA LYS A 478 -4.26 -13.29 0.00
C LYS A 478 -4.78 -14.62 0.54
N ILE A 479 -5.84 -15.14 -0.01
CA ILE A 479 -6.49 -16.36 0.48
C ILE A 479 -5.98 -17.57 -0.30
N GLN A 480 -5.54 -18.60 0.43
CA GLN A 480 -5.08 -19.84 -0.19
C GLN A 480 -6.26 -20.70 -0.65
N PRO A 481 -6.19 -21.28 -1.86
CA PRO A 481 -7.18 -22.27 -2.31
C PRO A 481 -7.31 -23.44 -1.33
N PRO A 482 -8.45 -24.15 -1.35
CA PRO A 482 -8.66 -25.34 -0.55
C PRO A 482 -7.63 -26.43 -0.78
#